data_aa8c163029660c31b09419a27a3bf369
#
_entry.id   aa8c163029660c31b09419a27a3bf369
#
_cell.length_a   1.000
_cell.length_b   1.000
_cell.length_c   1.000
_cell.angle_alpha   90.00
_cell.angle_beta   90.00
_cell.angle_gamma   90.00
#
_symmetry.space_group_name_H-M   'P 1'
#
loop_
_entity.id
_entity.type
_entity.pdbx_description
1 polymer ?
#
loop_
_entity_poly.entity_id
_entity_poly.type
_entity_poly.pdbx_seq_one_letter_code
_entity_poly.pdbx_strand_id
1 'polypeptide(L)'
;MRLVAALLSFVALAFAASAAADAPEEFAILDVFPDVNPCTGEVTTVTFVGTGFIHVHGDRVVVRAERTITTSDGFAGHGTDSSVQNGQMFMFRQADIMTNASGGLFLAKGVIVVDLSTETVRVERFELTCIRPA
;
A
#
# COMPACT_ATOMS: atom_id res chain seq x y z
N MET A 1 -11.07 3.09 8.06
CA MET A 1 -12.15 2.67 7.13
C MET A 1 -11.98 3.13 5.68
N ARG A 2 -11.24 4.18 5.38
CA ARG A 2 -11.01 4.64 3.98
C ARG A 2 -9.85 3.94 3.27
N LEU A 3 -8.87 3.40 3.97
CA LEU A 3 -7.80 2.55 3.42
C LEU A 3 -8.31 1.30 2.69
N VAL A 4 -9.44 0.75 3.11
CA VAL A 4 -10.07 -0.41 2.47
C VAL A 4 -10.56 -0.08 1.06
N ALA A 5 -11.03 1.15 0.82
CA ALA A 5 -11.52 1.56 -0.51
C ALA A 5 -10.38 1.76 -1.51
N ALA A 6 -9.23 2.29 -1.08
CA ALA A 6 -8.04 2.42 -1.92
C ALA A 6 -7.44 1.03 -2.26
N LEU A 7 -7.49 0.10 -1.32
CA LEU A 7 -7.07 -1.28 -1.51
C LEU A 7 -7.95 -2.06 -2.50
N LEU A 8 -9.26 -1.84 -2.48
CA LEU A 8 -10.18 -2.46 -3.44
C LEU A 8 -9.94 -1.97 -4.87
N SER A 9 -9.51 -0.72 -5.06
CA SER A 9 -9.12 -0.20 -6.37
C SER A 9 -7.83 -0.86 -6.91
N PHE A 10 -6.91 -1.21 -6.01
CA PHE A 10 -5.68 -1.92 -6.36
C PHE A 10 -5.95 -3.38 -6.78
N VAL A 11 -6.88 -4.04 -6.11
CA VAL A 11 -7.31 -5.43 -6.43
C VAL A 11 -7.99 -5.49 -7.80
N ALA A 12 -8.82 -4.50 -8.15
CA ALA A 12 -9.53 -4.47 -9.43
C ALA A 12 -8.59 -4.36 -10.65
N LEU A 13 -7.44 -3.70 -10.51
CA LEU A 13 -6.42 -3.63 -11.57
C LEU A 13 -5.68 -4.96 -11.77
N ALA A 14 -5.49 -5.76 -10.73
CA ALA A 14 -4.84 -7.06 -10.81
C ALA A 14 -5.67 -8.10 -11.60
N PHE A 15 -6.99 -7.95 -11.67
CA PHE A 15 -7.87 -8.87 -12.41
C PHE A 15 -7.93 -8.59 -13.92
N ALA A 16 -7.47 -7.44 -14.40
CA ALA A 16 -7.46 -7.10 -15.81
C ALA A 16 -6.22 -7.62 -16.58
N ALA A 17 -5.23 -8.20 -15.87
CA ALA A 17 -4.06 -8.79 -16.49
C ALA A 17 -4.42 -10.11 -17.14
N SER A 18 -4.59 -10.11 -18.45
CA SER A 18 -4.82 -11.29 -19.27
C SER A 18 -3.64 -12.27 -19.18
N ALA A 19 -3.96 -13.56 -19.13
CA ALA A 19 -3.11 -14.74 -18.92
C ALA A 19 -2.02 -15.00 -19.97
N ALA A 20 -1.35 -14.02 -20.52
CA ALA A 20 -0.46 -14.16 -21.66
C ALA A 20 0.87 -13.43 -21.53
N ALA A 21 1.59 -13.52 -20.40
CA ALA A 21 3.00 -13.12 -20.44
C ALA A 21 3.79 -13.58 -19.22
N ASP A 22 4.91 -14.26 -19.46
CA ASP A 22 5.98 -14.52 -18.46
C ASP A 22 6.75 -13.26 -18.06
N ALA A 23 6.49 -12.11 -18.66
CA ALA A 23 7.13 -10.83 -18.37
C ALA A 23 6.30 -10.01 -17.36
N PRO A 24 6.94 -9.36 -16.38
CA PRO A 24 6.25 -8.46 -15.47
C PRO A 24 5.62 -7.28 -16.21
N GLU A 25 4.38 -6.95 -15.85
CA GLU A 25 3.72 -5.73 -16.32
C GLU A 25 3.97 -4.58 -15.35
N GLU A 26 4.44 -3.46 -15.88
CA GLU A 26 4.72 -2.24 -15.10
C GLU A 26 3.49 -1.34 -15.07
N PHE A 27 3.21 -0.72 -13.93
CA PHE A 27 2.17 0.28 -13.77
C PHE A 27 2.64 1.46 -12.91
N ALA A 28 2.09 2.65 -13.19
CA ALA A 28 2.36 3.85 -12.40
C ALA A 28 1.40 3.95 -11.21
N ILE A 29 1.89 4.48 -10.11
CA ILE A 29 1.12 4.78 -8.90
C ILE A 29 1.04 6.29 -8.74
N LEU A 30 -0.17 6.80 -8.63
CA LEU A 30 -0.47 8.16 -8.19
C LEU A 30 -1.75 8.09 -7.35
N ASP A 31 -1.62 8.34 -6.06
CA ASP A 31 -2.75 8.37 -5.15
C ASP A 31 -2.65 9.55 -4.18
N VAL A 32 -3.78 10.17 -3.90
CA VAL A 32 -3.89 11.34 -3.02
C VAL A 32 -5.08 11.13 -2.10
N PHE A 33 -4.84 11.09 -0.80
CA PHE A 33 -5.90 10.84 0.19
C PHE A 33 -5.60 11.53 1.54
N PRO A 34 -6.62 11.83 2.35
CA PRO A 34 -6.42 12.30 3.70
C PRO A 34 -6.11 11.15 4.66
N ASP A 35 -5.17 11.38 5.57
CA ASP A 35 -4.86 10.47 6.67
C ASP A 35 -4.46 11.25 7.92
N VAL A 36 -4.35 10.59 9.06
CA VAL A 36 -3.94 11.20 10.33
C VAL A 36 -2.45 11.01 10.52
N ASN A 37 -1.74 12.12 10.76
CA ASN A 37 -0.34 12.06 11.14
C ASN A 37 -0.22 11.53 12.57
N PRO A 38 0.46 10.38 12.80
CA PRO A 38 0.52 9.76 14.13
C PRO A 38 1.37 10.58 15.13
N CYS A 39 2.20 11.51 14.65
CA CYS A 39 3.03 12.35 15.50
C CYS A 39 2.32 13.64 15.96
N THR A 40 1.33 14.10 15.22
CA THR A 40 0.61 15.35 15.54
C THR A 40 -0.86 15.10 15.90
N GLY A 41 -1.44 13.99 15.43
CA GLY A 41 -2.87 13.72 15.53
C GLY A 41 -3.74 14.49 14.54
N GLU A 42 -3.15 15.29 13.67
CA GLU A 42 -3.83 16.14 12.71
C GLU A 42 -4.04 15.40 11.37
N VAL A 43 -5.10 15.79 10.66
CA VAL A 43 -5.36 15.29 9.31
C VAL A 43 -4.40 15.97 8.34
N THR A 44 -3.72 15.18 7.55
CA THR A 44 -2.82 15.63 6.49
C THR A 44 -3.24 15.02 5.14
N THR A 45 -2.87 15.64 4.04
CA THR A 45 -3.02 15.07 2.71
C THR A 45 -1.77 14.29 2.37
N VAL A 46 -1.94 13.00 2.10
CA VAL A 46 -0.87 12.09 1.72
C VAL A 46 -0.87 11.92 0.20
N THR A 47 0.30 12.00 -0.41
CA THR A 47 0.49 11.74 -1.84
C THR A 47 1.49 10.61 -2.03
N PHE A 48 1.07 9.57 -2.74
CA PHE A 48 1.93 8.47 -3.20
C PHE A 48 2.26 8.65 -4.68
N VAL A 49 3.53 8.53 -5.02
CA VAL A 49 4.01 8.48 -6.41
C VAL A 49 5.01 7.33 -6.52
N GLY A 50 4.81 6.46 -7.50
CA GLY A 50 5.72 5.33 -7.63
C GLY A 50 5.45 4.47 -8.85
N THR A 51 6.05 3.30 -8.83
CA THR A 51 5.96 2.30 -9.88
C THR A 51 5.75 0.92 -9.25
N GLY A 52 4.89 0.14 -9.84
CA GLY A 52 4.66 -1.24 -9.47
C GLY A 52 4.83 -2.20 -10.63
N PHE A 53 5.00 -3.48 -10.30
CA PHE A 53 5.14 -4.59 -11.23
C PHE A 53 4.20 -5.70 -10.86
N ILE A 54 3.46 -6.19 -11.86
CA ILE A 54 2.57 -7.35 -11.74
C ILE A 54 3.23 -8.54 -12.42
N HIS A 55 3.34 -9.64 -11.71
CA HIS A 55 3.84 -10.91 -12.22
C HIS A 55 2.76 -11.97 -12.09
N VAL A 56 2.33 -12.53 -13.20
CA VAL A 56 1.34 -13.61 -13.23
C VAL A 56 2.05 -14.92 -13.55
N HIS A 57 1.85 -15.92 -12.72
CA HIS A 57 2.41 -17.25 -12.90
C HIS A 57 1.36 -18.31 -12.55
N GLY A 58 0.67 -18.81 -13.56
CA GLY A 58 -0.47 -19.69 -13.39
C GLY A 58 -1.62 -18.98 -12.66
N ASP A 59 -2.05 -19.53 -11.54
CA ASP A 59 -3.07 -18.98 -10.65
C ASP A 59 -2.51 -18.04 -9.56
N ARG A 60 -1.20 -17.79 -9.59
CA ARG A 60 -0.51 -16.91 -8.67
C ARG A 60 -0.24 -15.56 -9.32
N VAL A 61 -0.67 -14.50 -8.64
CA VAL A 61 -0.38 -13.11 -9.00
C VAL A 61 0.46 -12.49 -7.90
N VAL A 62 1.61 -11.92 -8.26
CA VAL A 62 2.47 -11.19 -7.34
C VAL A 62 2.58 -9.75 -7.80
N VAL A 63 2.31 -8.82 -6.93
CA VAL A 63 2.49 -7.38 -7.16
C VAL A 63 3.54 -6.86 -6.19
N ARG A 64 4.47 -6.07 -6.71
CA ARG A 64 5.43 -5.31 -5.91
C ARG A 64 5.43 -3.88 -6.37
N ALA A 65 5.48 -2.96 -5.41
CA ALA A 65 5.51 -1.55 -5.69
C ALA A 65 6.49 -0.82 -4.77
N GLU A 66 7.14 0.19 -5.34
CA GLU A 66 7.95 1.15 -4.60
C GLU A 66 7.35 2.53 -4.84
N ARG A 67 7.27 3.33 -3.79
CA ARG A 67 6.72 4.66 -3.88
C ARG A 67 7.45 5.65 -3.00
N THR A 68 7.48 6.88 -3.46
CA THR A 68 7.77 8.06 -2.64
C THR A 68 6.46 8.57 -2.05
N ILE A 69 6.54 9.09 -0.85
CA ILE A 69 5.41 9.56 -0.07
C ILE A 69 5.71 10.97 0.39
N THR A 70 4.75 11.86 0.22
CA THR A 70 4.79 13.21 0.77
C THR A 70 3.49 13.53 1.48
N THR A 71 3.56 14.36 2.51
CA THR A 71 2.38 14.84 3.23
C THR A 71 2.32 16.37 3.21
N SER A 72 1.11 16.91 3.27
CA SER A 72 0.91 18.37 3.24
C SER A 72 1.47 19.09 4.47
N ASP A 73 1.74 18.37 5.56
CA ASP A 73 2.35 18.87 6.79
C ASP A 73 3.88 18.69 6.86
N GLY A 74 4.51 18.34 5.72
CA GLY A 74 5.96 18.40 5.53
C GLY A 74 6.73 17.12 5.82
N PHE A 75 6.08 15.99 6.01
CA PHE A 75 6.77 14.70 6.03
C PHE A 75 7.01 14.20 4.60
N ALA A 76 8.13 13.53 4.42
CA ALA A 76 8.48 12.85 3.18
C ALA A 76 9.19 11.54 3.49
N GLY A 77 9.03 10.57 2.61
CA GLY A 77 9.66 9.28 2.77
C GLY A 77 9.42 8.35 1.59
N HIS A 78 9.59 7.09 1.85
CA HIS A 78 9.40 6.04 0.87
C HIS A 78 8.79 4.81 1.52
N GLY A 79 8.17 3.99 0.70
CA GLY A 79 7.56 2.77 1.11
C GLY A 79 7.56 1.71 0.04
N THR A 80 7.29 0.50 0.48
CA THR A 80 7.12 -0.66 -0.38
C THR A 80 5.81 -1.35 -0.09
N ASP A 81 5.15 -1.79 -1.15
CA ASP A 81 3.99 -2.66 -1.09
C ASP A 81 4.31 -3.99 -1.73
N SER A 82 3.73 -5.03 -1.19
CA SER A 82 3.69 -6.33 -1.87
C SER A 82 2.33 -6.97 -1.66
N SER A 83 1.79 -7.56 -2.72
CA SER A 83 0.64 -8.42 -2.62
C SER A 83 0.87 -9.74 -3.34
N VAL A 84 0.25 -10.77 -2.82
CA VAL A 84 0.25 -12.10 -3.42
C VAL A 84 -1.18 -12.60 -3.41
N GLN A 85 -1.66 -12.98 -4.57
CA GLN A 85 -2.86 -13.81 -4.70
C GLN A 85 -2.41 -15.21 -5.11
N ASN A 86 -2.90 -16.20 -4.42
CA ASN A 86 -2.69 -17.61 -4.72
C ASN A 86 -4.03 -18.33 -4.60
N GLY A 87 -4.61 -18.67 -5.74
CA GLY A 87 -5.98 -19.15 -5.79
C GLY A 87 -6.96 -18.13 -5.18
N GLN A 88 -7.66 -18.53 -4.13
CA GLN A 88 -8.66 -17.70 -3.45
C GLN A 88 -8.10 -16.87 -2.29
N MET A 89 -6.82 -17.00 -1.97
CA MET A 89 -6.20 -16.24 -0.90
C MET A 89 -5.44 -15.03 -1.45
N PHE A 90 -5.74 -13.86 -0.91
CA PHE A 90 -5.04 -12.62 -1.19
C PHE A 90 -4.36 -12.11 0.07
N MET A 91 -3.09 -11.72 -0.04
CA MET A 91 -2.34 -11.10 1.03
C MET A 91 -1.68 -9.81 0.52
N PHE A 92 -1.83 -8.74 1.29
CA PHE A 92 -1.18 -7.46 1.05
C PHE A 92 -0.32 -7.08 2.26
N ARG A 93 0.84 -6.50 2.00
CA ARG A 93 1.74 -5.92 3.00
C ARG A 93 2.24 -4.57 2.56
N GLN A 94 2.36 -3.68 3.52
CA GLN A 94 2.85 -2.31 3.36
C GLN A 94 3.86 -1.98 4.45
N ALA A 95 4.91 -1.23 4.10
CA ALA A 95 5.86 -0.66 5.04
C ALA A 95 6.38 0.67 4.52
N ASP A 96 6.18 1.73 5.30
CA ASP A 96 6.57 3.10 4.98
C ASP A 96 7.38 3.71 6.12
N ILE A 97 8.34 4.54 5.77
CA ILE A 97 9.12 5.35 6.69
C ILE A 97 9.05 6.81 6.27
N MET A 98 8.70 7.70 7.19
CA MET A 98 8.45 9.10 6.95
C MET A 98 9.23 9.98 7.92
N THR A 99 9.91 11.00 7.40
CA THR A 99 10.65 11.99 8.18
C THR A 99 10.30 13.40 7.76
N ASN A 100 10.53 14.37 8.63
CA ASN A 100 10.44 15.79 8.29
C ASN A 100 11.73 16.56 8.64
N ALA A 101 11.81 17.83 8.21
CA ALA A 101 12.99 18.68 8.42
C ALA A 101 13.27 18.96 9.89
N SER A 102 12.28 18.88 10.79
CA SER A 102 12.42 19.08 12.23
C SER A 102 12.87 17.83 12.98
N GLY A 103 13.15 16.73 12.25
CA GLY A 103 13.60 15.47 12.81
C GLY A 103 12.48 14.54 13.27
N GLY A 104 11.22 14.84 12.98
CA GLY A 104 10.09 13.94 13.19
C GLY A 104 10.25 12.67 12.37
N LEU A 105 9.81 11.55 12.93
CA LEU A 105 9.88 10.23 12.31
C LEU A 105 8.66 9.41 12.66
N PHE A 106 7.97 8.86 11.69
CA PHE A 106 6.95 7.85 11.91
C PHE A 106 7.03 6.69 10.91
N LEU A 107 6.43 5.59 11.29
CA LEU A 107 6.32 4.37 10.50
C LEU A 107 4.85 4.06 10.25
N ALA A 108 4.55 3.60 9.03
CA ALA A 108 3.29 2.98 8.67
C ALA A 108 3.53 1.54 8.25
N LYS A 109 2.78 0.61 8.82
CA LYS A 109 2.84 -0.82 8.48
C LYS A 109 1.44 -1.34 8.31
N GLY A 110 1.25 -2.19 7.32
CA GLY A 110 -0.04 -2.81 7.06
C GLY A 110 0.08 -4.25 6.61
N VAL A 111 -0.87 -5.07 7.03
CA VAL A 111 -1.09 -6.43 6.54
C VAL A 111 -2.59 -6.66 6.41
N ILE A 112 -3.02 -7.13 5.24
CA ILE A 112 -4.37 -7.64 5.01
C ILE A 112 -4.26 -9.05 4.43
N VAL A 113 -5.10 -9.95 4.91
CA VAL A 113 -5.31 -11.26 4.32
C VAL A 113 -6.81 -11.44 4.07
N VAL A 114 -7.17 -11.75 2.84
CA VAL A 114 -8.57 -11.91 2.41
C VAL A 114 -8.75 -13.28 1.79
N ASP A 115 -9.83 -13.94 2.17
CA ASP A 115 -10.37 -15.11 1.50
C ASP A 115 -11.38 -14.62 0.45
N LEU A 116 -11.00 -14.68 -0.82
CA LEU A 116 -11.80 -14.17 -1.93
C LEU A 116 -13.03 -15.05 -2.21
N SER A 117 -13.00 -16.32 -1.82
CA SER A 117 -14.12 -17.25 -2.02
C SER A 117 -15.31 -16.93 -1.12
N THR A 118 -15.05 -16.39 0.07
CA THR A 118 -16.04 -16.03 1.06
C THR A 118 -16.16 -14.52 1.28
N GLU A 119 -15.33 -13.73 0.56
CA GLU A 119 -15.21 -12.28 0.72
C GLU A 119 -14.93 -11.89 2.19
N THR A 120 -14.17 -12.75 2.90
CA THR A 120 -13.89 -12.59 4.32
C THR A 120 -12.48 -12.07 4.55
N VAL A 121 -12.36 -10.96 5.29
CA VAL A 121 -11.08 -10.48 5.82
C VAL A 121 -10.65 -11.37 6.99
N ARG A 122 -9.56 -12.08 6.84
CA ARG A 122 -9.00 -13.00 7.85
C ARG A 122 -8.05 -12.30 8.80
N VAL A 123 -7.27 -11.37 8.28
CA VAL A 123 -6.31 -10.55 9.04
C VAL A 123 -6.38 -9.13 8.50
N GLU A 124 -6.49 -8.18 9.40
CA GLU A 124 -6.36 -6.77 9.10
C GLU A 124 -5.59 -6.12 10.24
N ARG A 125 -4.41 -5.60 9.93
CA ARG A 125 -3.57 -4.84 10.86
C ARG A 125 -2.97 -3.66 10.14
N PHE A 126 -3.32 -2.46 10.57
CA PHE A 126 -2.68 -1.21 10.17
C PHE A 126 -2.17 -0.50 11.39
N GLU A 127 -0.92 -0.12 11.36
CA GLU A 127 -0.24 0.51 12.47
C GLU A 127 0.49 1.76 11.97
N LEU A 128 0.10 2.90 12.52
CA LEU A 128 0.79 4.17 12.36
C LEU A 128 1.48 4.46 13.69
N THR A 129 2.80 4.52 13.69
CA THR A 129 3.57 4.69 14.94
C THR A 129 4.46 5.91 14.83
N CYS A 130 4.23 6.91 15.67
CA CYS A 130 5.18 7.99 15.86
C CYS A 130 6.39 7.46 16.65
N ILE A 131 7.55 7.49 16.02
CA ILE A 131 8.81 7.09 16.64
C ILE A 131 9.46 8.28 17.33
N ARG A 132 9.38 9.45 16.70
CA ARG A 132 9.93 10.68 17.22
C ARG A 132 9.06 11.85 16.75
N PRO A 133 8.45 12.60 17.67
CA PRO A 133 7.72 13.81 17.32
C PRO A 133 8.68 14.88 16.78
N ALA A 134 8.11 15.75 15.98
CA ALA A 134 8.86 16.88 15.43
C ALA A 134 9.15 17.94 16.48
#